data_77e0510bb37eb1d17b5a6d687415942b
#
_entry.id   77e0510bb37eb1d17b5a6d687415942b
#
_cell.length_a   1.000
_cell.length_b   1.000
_cell.length_c   1.000
_cell.angle_alpha   90.00
_cell.angle_beta   90.00
_cell.angle_gamma   90.00
#
_symmetry.space_group_name_H-M   'P 1'
#
loop_
_entity.id
_entity.type
_entity.pdbx_description
1 polymer ?
#
loop_
_entity_poly.entity_id
_entity_poly.type
_entity_poly.pdbx_seq_one_letter_code
_entity_poly.pdbx_strand_id
1 'polypeptide(L)'
;MMGDVKALIFDVFGTVVDWRTSVARMAREFAKSHSIPEADWVQFACDWRDLYQPAMEKVRSGGLPFTKLDTLHRMNLDKIAKKYGLSNLPEEALDELNLVWHRLSPWPDSVEGLTMLKSRFIIGTHSNGNIALMVNMAKNAGLPWDVILGAEV
;
A
#
# COMPACT_ATOMS: atom_id res chain seq x y z
N MET A 1 20.90 4.83 -31.89
CA MET A 1 19.42 4.88 -32.04
C MET A 1 18.83 4.44 -30.71
N MET A 2 18.12 5.29 -30.00
CA MET A 2 17.28 4.82 -28.89
C MET A 2 16.20 3.94 -29.52
N GLY A 3 16.16 2.66 -29.10
CA GLY A 3 15.08 1.77 -29.52
C GLY A 3 13.74 2.36 -29.11
N ASP A 4 12.68 2.11 -29.89
CA ASP A 4 11.33 2.57 -29.56
C ASP A 4 10.90 1.96 -28.23
N VAL A 5 10.63 2.82 -27.24
CA VAL A 5 10.02 2.39 -25.94
C VAL A 5 8.63 1.86 -26.23
N LYS A 6 8.34 0.66 -25.77
CA LYS A 6 7.04 -0.04 -25.96
C LYS A 6 6.24 -0.15 -24.67
N ALA A 7 6.90 -0.17 -23.53
CA ALA A 7 6.26 -0.33 -22.22
C ALA A 7 6.89 0.60 -21.20
N LEU A 8 6.09 1.01 -20.23
CA LEU A 8 6.49 1.79 -19.06
C LEU A 8 6.08 1.03 -17.80
N ILE A 9 7.00 0.88 -16.87
CA ILE A 9 6.72 0.28 -15.57
C ILE A 9 6.90 1.31 -14.46
N PHE A 10 6.04 1.25 -13.46
CA PHE A 10 5.92 2.26 -12.42
C PHE A 10 6.08 1.65 -11.03
N ASP A 11 6.89 2.29 -10.18
CA ASP A 11 6.68 2.21 -8.75
C ASP A 11 5.30 2.81 -8.41
N VAL A 12 4.68 2.35 -7.33
CA VAL A 12 3.28 2.70 -7.03
C VAL A 12 3.13 3.48 -5.73
N PHE A 13 3.68 2.97 -4.62
CA PHE A 13 3.48 3.58 -3.29
C PHE A 13 4.25 4.90 -3.14
N GLY A 14 3.54 6.03 -3.15
CA GLY A 14 4.10 7.37 -3.11
C GLY A 14 4.40 7.97 -4.48
N THR A 15 4.52 7.15 -5.53
CA THR A 15 4.71 7.59 -6.91
C THR A 15 3.36 7.83 -7.61
N VAL A 16 2.46 6.87 -7.53
CA VAL A 16 1.12 6.91 -8.17
C VAL A 16 0.02 7.18 -7.16
N VAL A 17 0.18 6.74 -5.92
CA VAL A 17 -0.81 6.88 -4.85
C VAL A 17 -0.23 7.61 -3.63
N ASP A 18 -1.06 8.44 -2.98
CA ASP A 18 -0.76 9.09 -1.71
C ASP A 18 -1.07 8.13 -0.54
N TRP A 19 -0.08 7.32 -0.17
CA TRP A 19 -0.24 6.38 0.92
C TRP A 19 -0.40 7.08 2.27
N ARG A 20 0.33 8.17 2.51
CA ARG A 20 0.40 8.83 3.83
C ARG A 20 -0.95 9.41 4.23
N THR A 21 -1.52 10.25 3.38
CA THR A 21 -2.83 10.88 3.65
C THR A 21 -3.96 9.85 3.64
N SER A 22 -3.88 8.88 2.73
CA SER A 22 -4.89 7.82 2.62
C SER A 22 -4.95 6.95 3.87
N VAL A 23 -3.79 6.43 4.34
CA VAL A 23 -3.72 5.61 5.56
C VAL A 23 -4.16 6.41 6.77
N ALA A 24 -3.68 7.66 6.93
CA ALA A 24 -4.04 8.51 8.06
C ALA A 24 -5.56 8.77 8.13
N ARG A 25 -6.18 9.08 6.99
CA ARG A 25 -7.64 9.32 6.89
C ARG A 25 -8.42 8.07 7.27
N MET A 26 -8.10 6.93 6.65
CA MET A 26 -8.83 5.68 6.88
C MET A 26 -8.62 5.14 8.30
N ALA A 27 -7.42 5.28 8.86
CA ALA A 27 -7.16 4.90 10.26
C ALA A 27 -7.97 5.76 11.24
N ARG A 28 -8.11 7.07 10.98
CA ARG A 28 -8.98 7.95 11.78
C ARG A 28 -10.44 7.53 11.69
N GLU A 29 -10.93 7.23 10.49
CA GLU A 29 -12.31 6.76 10.28
C GLU A 29 -12.56 5.44 11.01
N PHE A 30 -11.63 4.50 10.89
CA PHE A 30 -11.64 3.22 11.61
C PHE A 30 -11.65 3.42 13.13
N ALA A 31 -10.78 4.28 13.66
CA ALA A 31 -10.73 4.58 15.09
C ALA A 31 -12.05 5.13 15.62
N LYS A 32 -12.70 6.03 14.88
CA LYS A 32 -14.03 6.56 15.24
C LYS A 32 -15.09 5.45 15.29
N SER A 33 -15.13 4.55 14.32
CA SER A 33 -16.11 3.46 14.29
C SER A 33 -15.90 2.43 15.41
N HIS A 34 -14.68 2.32 15.94
CA HIS A 34 -14.34 1.40 17.04
C HIS A 34 -14.20 2.10 18.42
N SER A 35 -14.64 3.37 18.53
CA SER A 35 -14.56 4.14 19.76
C SER A 35 -13.14 4.25 20.34
N ILE A 36 -12.13 4.30 19.47
CA ILE A 36 -10.74 4.49 19.85
C ILE A 36 -10.49 6.00 20.02
N PRO A 37 -9.80 6.44 21.10
CA PRO A 37 -9.47 7.83 21.31
C PRO A 37 -8.72 8.46 20.14
N GLU A 38 -8.90 9.77 19.93
CA GLU A 38 -8.18 10.50 18.89
C GLU A 38 -6.65 10.42 19.15
N ALA A 39 -5.92 10.24 18.07
CA ALA A 39 -4.47 10.14 18.07
C ALA A 39 -3.90 10.88 16.84
N ASP A 40 -2.58 11.03 16.78
CA ASP A 40 -1.93 11.52 15.57
C ASP A 40 -1.89 10.42 14.49
N TRP A 41 -2.96 10.36 13.68
CA TRP A 41 -3.11 9.36 12.63
C TRP A 41 -2.14 9.57 11.45
N VAL A 42 -1.61 10.78 11.29
CA VAL A 42 -0.54 11.04 10.32
C VAL A 42 0.76 10.40 10.80
N GLN A 43 1.08 10.57 12.08
CA GLN A 43 2.24 9.91 12.67
C GLN A 43 2.07 8.38 12.71
N PHE A 44 0.84 7.88 12.95
CA PHE A 44 0.52 6.45 12.81
C PHE A 44 0.89 5.90 11.43
N ALA A 45 0.48 6.59 10.36
CA ALA A 45 0.80 6.18 9.01
C ALA A 45 2.32 6.16 8.75
N CYS A 46 3.05 7.15 9.28
CA CYS A 46 4.50 7.21 9.19
C CYS A 46 5.17 6.07 9.97
N ASP A 47 4.79 5.87 11.25
CA ASP A 47 5.34 4.81 12.09
C ASP A 47 5.12 3.42 11.47
N TRP A 48 3.94 3.19 10.88
CA TRP A 48 3.63 1.95 10.17
C TRP A 48 4.53 1.77 8.95
N ARG A 49 4.68 2.82 8.16
CA ARG A 49 5.52 2.81 6.95
C ARG A 49 7.01 2.66 7.28
N ASP A 50 7.50 3.21 8.39
CA ASP A 50 8.91 3.14 8.79
C ASP A 50 9.34 1.70 9.11
N LEU A 51 8.41 0.83 9.51
CA LEU A 51 8.67 -0.59 9.72
C LEU A 51 8.77 -1.41 8.43
N TYR A 52 8.45 -0.81 7.28
CA TYR A 52 8.46 -1.50 5.98
C TYR A 52 9.87 -1.97 5.58
N GLN A 53 10.85 -1.06 5.57
CA GLN A 53 12.21 -1.43 5.15
C GLN A 53 12.86 -2.48 6.06
N PRO A 54 12.77 -2.39 7.40
CA PRO A 54 13.24 -3.45 8.27
C PRO A 54 12.55 -4.81 8.05
N ALA A 55 11.24 -4.82 7.74
CA ALA A 55 10.51 -6.05 7.43
C ALA A 55 10.95 -6.66 6.10
N MET A 56 11.10 -5.84 5.06
CA MET A 56 11.61 -6.27 3.76
C MET A 56 13.04 -6.81 3.86
N GLU A 57 13.89 -6.20 4.69
CA GLU A 57 15.26 -6.67 4.89
C GLU A 57 15.31 -8.06 5.52
N LYS A 58 14.41 -8.39 6.44
CA LYS A 58 14.29 -9.74 7.00
C LYS A 58 13.99 -10.79 5.94
N VAL A 59 13.17 -10.46 4.93
CA VAL A 59 12.90 -11.36 3.80
C VAL A 59 14.12 -11.46 2.89
N ARG A 60 14.74 -10.33 2.53
CA ARG A 60 15.93 -10.31 1.65
C ARG A 60 17.14 -11.04 2.23
N SER A 61 17.36 -10.91 3.53
CA SER A 61 18.48 -11.57 4.24
C SER A 61 18.22 -13.03 4.61
N GLY A 62 17.02 -13.57 4.29
CA GLY A 62 16.65 -14.95 4.62
C GLY A 62 16.23 -15.16 6.08
N GLY A 63 16.06 -14.08 6.86
CA GLY A 63 15.50 -14.15 8.22
C GLY A 63 14.00 -14.46 8.26
N LEU A 64 13.32 -14.27 7.13
CA LEU A 64 11.96 -14.74 6.85
C LEU A 64 11.94 -15.39 5.46
N PRO A 65 11.11 -16.43 5.24
CA PRO A 65 10.82 -16.90 3.89
C PRO A 65 10.14 -15.81 3.08
N PHE A 66 9.93 -16.04 1.77
CA PHE A 66 9.09 -15.13 0.97
C PHE A 66 7.77 -14.87 1.70
N THR A 67 7.50 -13.61 1.98
CA THR A 67 6.31 -13.18 2.74
C THR A 67 5.64 -12.04 1.99
N LYS A 68 4.35 -12.18 1.73
CA LYS A 68 3.54 -11.15 1.07
C LYS A 68 3.55 -9.84 1.84
N LEU A 69 3.47 -8.73 1.11
CA LEU A 69 3.46 -7.41 1.74
C LEU A 69 2.27 -7.22 2.70
N ASP A 70 1.10 -7.77 2.38
CA ASP A 70 -0.06 -7.76 3.30
C ASP A 70 0.27 -8.37 4.66
N THR A 71 0.98 -9.49 4.66
CA THR A 71 1.42 -10.16 5.90
C THR A 71 2.45 -9.31 6.64
N LEU A 72 3.40 -8.71 5.94
CA LEU A 72 4.38 -7.81 6.56
C LEU A 72 3.73 -6.55 7.13
N HIS A 73 2.75 -5.98 6.43
CA HIS A 73 1.96 -4.85 6.93
C HIS A 73 1.23 -5.23 8.23
N ARG A 74 0.58 -6.40 8.29
CA ARG A 74 -0.11 -6.86 9.49
C ARG A 74 0.87 -7.07 10.66
N MET A 75 1.99 -7.74 10.43
CA MET A 75 3.04 -7.91 11.44
C MET A 75 3.60 -6.57 11.95
N ASN A 76 3.67 -5.57 11.10
CA ASN A 76 4.11 -4.23 11.47
C ASN A 76 3.02 -3.46 12.23
N LEU A 77 1.75 -3.61 11.84
CA LEU A 77 0.61 -3.05 12.58
C LEU A 77 0.59 -3.56 14.03
N ASP A 78 0.79 -4.85 14.25
CA ASP A 78 0.84 -5.45 15.59
C ASP A 78 1.91 -4.79 16.49
N LYS A 79 3.05 -4.41 15.92
CA LYS A 79 4.13 -3.76 16.70
C LYS A 79 3.77 -2.36 17.17
N ILE A 80 2.99 -1.61 16.40
CA ILE A 80 2.60 -0.25 16.74
C ILE A 80 1.23 -0.16 17.42
N ALA A 81 0.45 -1.22 17.39
CA ALA A 81 -0.92 -1.26 17.89
C ALA A 81 -1.06 -0.69 19.31
N LYS A 82 -0.14 -1.05 20.21
CA LYS A 82 -0.14 -0.57 21.61
C LYS A 82 -0.01 0.96 21.70
N LYS A 83 0.84 1.54 20.88
CA LYS A 83 1.08 3.00 20.88
C LYS A 83 -0.18 3.79 20.54
N TYR A 84 -1.07 3.20 19.74
CA TYR A 84 -2.25 3.86 19.19
C TYR A 84 -3.58 3.36 19.77
N GLY A 85 -3.53 2.62 20.90
CA GLY A 85 -4.74 2.15 21.59
C GLY A 85 -5.48 1.02 20.87
N LEU A 86 -4.81 0.29 19.98
CA LEU A 86 -5.40 -0.76 19.14
C LEU A 86 -5.27 -2.15 19.74
N SER A 87 -4.54 -2.33 20.85
CA SER A 87 -4.18 -3.67 21.41
C SER A 87 -5.37 -4.49 21.88
N ASN A 88 -6.51 -3.87 22.18
CA ASN A 88 -7.70 -4.55 22.68
C ASN A 88 -8.71 -4.88 21.58
N LEU A 89 -8.36 -4.59 20.34
CA LEU A 89 -9.21 -4.93 19.19
C LEU A 89 -9.13 -6.42 18.87
N PRO A 90 -10.23 -7.03 18.40
CA PRO A 90 -10.18 -8.38 17.88
C PRO A 90 -9.32 -8.47 16.62
N GLU A 91 -8.81 -9.65 16.32
CA GLU A 91 -7.96 -9.91 15.15
C GLU A 91 -8.62 -9.47 13.84
N GLU A 92 -9.92 -9.73 13.70
CA GLU A 92 -10.70 -9.38 12.52
C GLU A 92 -10.72 -7.87 12.26
N ALA A 93 -10.75 -7.06 13.33
CA ALA A 93 -10.70 -5.60 13.21
C ALA A 93 -9.31 -5.11 12.79
N LEU A 94 -8.25 -5.73 13.29
CA LEU A 94 -6.88 -5.43 12.87
C LEU A 94 -6.63 -5.86 11.41
N ASP A 95 -7.22 -6.99 10.98
CA ASP A 95 -7.18 -7.42 9.58
C ASP A 95 -7.94 -6.44 8.67
N GLU A 96 -9.09 -5.94 9.11
CA GLU A 96 -9.81 -4.88 8.39
C GLU A 96 -8.97 -3.61 8.26
N LEU A 97 -8.34 -3.17 9.36
CA LEU A 97 -7.46 -2.00 9.34
C LEU A 97 -6.27 -2.24 8.40
N ASN A 98 -5.71 -3.45 8.35
CA ASN A 98 -4.63 -3.79 7.43
C ASN A 98 -5.00 -3.57 5.96
N LEU A 99 -6.27 -3.75 5.58
CA LEU A 99 -6.74 -3.56 4.21
C LEU A 99 -6.81 -2.09 3.76
N VAL A 100 -6.47 -1.11 4.61
CA VAL A 100 -6.37 0.29 4.18
C VAL A 100 -5.33 0.46 3.07
N TRP A 101 -4.28 -0.36 3.05
CA TRP A 101 -3.26 -0.36 2.00
C TRP A 101 -3.81 -0.75 0.61
N HIS A 102 -4.93 -1.45 0.56
CA HIS A 102 -5.64 -1.80 -0.68
C HIS A 102 -6.50 -0.67 -1.24
N ARG A 103 -6.70 0.43 -0.48
CA ARG A 103 -7.68 1.50 -0.79
C ARG A 103 -7.04 2.89 -0.84
N LEU A 104 -5.75 2.95 -1.17
CA LEU A 104 -5.02 4.20 -1.29
C LEU A 104 -5.57 5.06 -2.42
N SER A 105 -5.66 6.37 -2.18
CA SER A 105 -6.10 7.33 -3.18
C SER A 105 -4.96 7.66 -4.15
N PRO A 106 -5.23 7.81 -5.45
CA PRO A 106 -4.23 8.25 -6.41
C PRO A 106 -3.90 9.73 -6.18
N TRP A 107 -2.72 10.16 -6.64
CA TRP A 107 -2.46 11.58 -6.81
C TRP A 107 -3.43 12.17 -7.85
N PRO A 108 -3.73 13.49 -7.80
CA PRO A 108 -4.75 14.10 -8.66
C PRO A 108 -4.53 13.93 -10.16
N ASP A 109 -3.28 13.79 -10.59
CA ASP A 109 -2.86 13.63 -11.98
C ASP A 109 -2.65 12.18 -12.42
N SER A 110 -2.65 11.23 -11.48
CA SER A 110 -2.23 9.85 -11.76
C SER A 110 -3.15 9.12 -12.73
N VAL A 111 -4.46 9.19 -12.54
CA VAL A 111 -5.42 8.45 -13.38
C VAL A 111 -5.42 9.03 -14.81
N GLU A 112 -5.45 10.34 -14.95
CA GLU A 112 -5.41 11.01 -16.24
C GLU A 112 -4.08 10.75 -16.95
N GLY A 113 -2.96 10.96 -16.26
CA GLY A 113 -1.61 10.76 -16.80
C GLY A 113 -1.38 9.31 -17.26
N LEU A 114 -1.76 8.31 -16.45
CA LEU A 114 -1.66 6.91 -16.82
C LEU A 114 -2.58 6.55 -18.01
N THR A 115 -3.79 7.11 -18.07
CA THR A 115 -4.70 6.90 -19.20
C THR A 115 -4.11 7.46 -20.51
N MET A 116 -3.48 8.63 -20.46
CA MET A 116 -2.78 9.21 -21.61
C MET A 116 -1.59 8.34 -22.05
N LEU A 117 -0.79 7.86 -21.11
CA LEU A 117 0.36 7.00 -21.40
C LEU A 117 -0.08 5.64 -21.97
N LYS A 118 -1.14 5.05 -21.43
CA LYS A 118 -1.73 3.80 -21.92
C LYS A 118 -2.13 3.87 -23.38
N SER A 119 -2.50 5.04 -23.91
CA SER A 119 -2.87 5.19 -25.33
C SER A 119 -1.69 4.97 -26.28
N ARG A 120 -0.45 4.99 -25.77
CA ARG A 120 0.78 4.87 -26.58
C ARG A 120 1.71 3.76 -26.14
N PHE A 121 1.63 3.34 -24.89
CA PHE A 121 2.53 2.37 -24.27
C PHE A 121 1.74 1.29 -23.53
N ILE A 122 2.33 0.12 -23.40
CA ILE A 122 1.89 -0.84 -22.40
C ILE A 122 2.31 -0.27 -21.04
N ILE A 123 1.38 -0.14 -20.10
CA ILE A 123 1.71 0.36 -18.75
C ILE A 123 1.52 -0.74 -17.71
N GLY A 124 2.47 -0.85 -16.79
CA GLY A 124 2.42 -1.85 -15.73
C GLY A 124 3.04 -1.39 -14.44
N THR A 125 2.81 -2.16 -13.39
CA THR A 125 3.40 -1.92 -12.07
C THR A 125 4.72 -2.65 -11.92
N HIS A 126 5.63 -2.08 -11.13
CA HIS A 126 6.82 -2.74 -10.62
C HIS A 126 6.92 -2.42 -9.12
N SER A 127 6.35 -3.27 -8.30
CA SER A 127 6.13 -2.97 -6.88
C SER A 127 6.42 -4.20 -6.00
N ASN A 128 6.75 -3.96 -4.74
CA ASN A 128 6.82 -5.01 -3.72
C ASN A 128 5.43 -5.46 -3.22
N GLY A 129 4.36 -4.82 -3.70
CA GLY A 129 2.99 -5.22 -3.39
C GLY A 129 2.66 -6.60 -3.92
N ASN A 130 1.93 -7.38 -3.15
CA ASN A 130 1.36 -8.64 -3.62
C ASN A 130 0.19 -8.37 -4.59
N ILE A 131 -0.10 -9.34 -5.45
CA ILE A 131 -1.06 -9.17 -6.56
C ILE A 131 -2.44 -8.72 -6.06
N ALA A 132 -2.98 -9.36 -5.00
CA ALA A 132 -4.30 -9.01 -4.47
C ALA A 132 -4.36 -7.53 -4.01
N LEU A 133 -3.33 -7.05 -3.30
CA LEU A 133 -3.22 -5.67 -2.88
C LEU A 133 -3.22 -4.71 -4.08
N MET A 134 -2.38 -5.00 -5.07
CA MET A 134 -2.23 -4.15 -6.26
C MET A 134 -3.51 -4.11 -7.12
N VAL A 135 -4.19 -5.25 -7.28
CA VAL A 135 -5.47 -5.34 -8.02
C VAL A 135 -6.57 -4.57 -7.30
N ASN A 136 -6.70 -4.75 -5.98
CA ASN A 136 -7.71 -4.04 -5.20
C ASN A 136 -7.47 -2.53 -5.21
N MET A 137 -6.23 -2.10 -5.04
CA MET A 137 -5.84 -0.69 -5.13
C MET A 137 -6.17 -0.11 -6.51
N ALA A 138 -5.83 -0.82 -7.59
CA ALA A 138 -6.11 -0.37 -8.95
C ALA A 138 -7.62 -0.18 -9.19
N LYS A 139 -8.44 -1.12 -8.73
CA LYS A 139 -9.91 -1.02 -8.81
C LYS A 139 -10.46 0.14 -7.98
N ASN A 140 -9.95 0.31 -6.76
CA ASN A 140 -10.39 1.38 -5.86
C ASN A 140 -10.03 2.77 -6.41
N ALA A 141 -8.82 2.92 -6.95
CA ALA A 141 -8.27 4.19 -7.42
C ALA A 141 -8.53 4.49 -8.91
N GLY A 142 -9.12 3.54 -9.66
CA GLY A 142 -9.33 3.71 -11.10
C GLY A 142 -8.05 3.69 -11.93
N LEU A 143 -7.00 3.00 -11.46
CA LEU A 143 -5.71 2.94 -12.15
C LEU A 143 -5.78 2.00 -13.36
N PRO A 144 -5.49 2.47 -14.57
CA PRO A 144 -5.79 1.75 -15.81
C PRO A 144 -4.64 0.82 -16.27
N TRP A 145 -4.02 0.07 -15.37
CA TRP A 145 -2.90 -0.82 -15.70
C TRP A 145 -3.27 -1.83 -16.81
N ASP A 146 -2.33 -2.10 -17.72
CA ASP A 146 -2.42 -3.23 -18.66
C ASP A 146 -1.93 -4.52 -17.99
N VAL A 147 -0.92 -4.39 -17.12
CA VAL A 147 -0.35 -5.53 -16.40
C VAL A 147 0.03 -5.12 -14.98
N ILE A 148 -0.21 -6.02 -14.04
CA ILE A 148 0.19 -5.86 -12.64
C ILE A 148 1.32 -6.85 -12.35
N LEU A 149 2.52 -6.30 -12.13
CA LEU A 149 3.71 -7.04 -11.72
C LEU A 149 4.04 -6.65 -10.28
N GLY A 150 4.31 -7.65 -9.48
CA GLY A 150 4.63 -7.48 -8.06
C GLY A 150 5.60 -8.54 -7.57
N ALA A 151 5.86 -8.57 -6.28
CA ALA A 151 6.82 -9.51 -5.70
C ALA A 151 6.38 -10.99 -5.72
N GLU A 152 5.16 -11.28 -6.16
CA GLU A 152 4.65 -12.67 -6.30
C GLU A 152 4.89 -13.26 -7.70
N VAL A 153 5.50 -12.52 -8.63
CA VAL A 153 5.67 -12.93 -10.05
C VAL A 153 7.13 -13.18 -10.34
#